data_504201f204ff9abe9bd4cb0b93be56e8
#
_entry.id   504201f204ff9abe9bd4cb0b93be56e8
#
_cell.length_a   1.000
_cell.length_b   1.000
_cell.length_c   1.000
_cell.angle_alpha   90.00
_cell.angle_beta   90.00
_cell.angle_gamma   90.00
#
_symmetry.space_group_name_H-M   'P 1'
#
loop_
_entity.id
_entity.type
_entity.pdbx_description
1 polymer ?
#
loop_
_entity_poly.entity_id
_entity_poly.type
_entity_poly.pdbx_seq_one_letter_code
_entity_poly.pdbx_strand_id
1 'polypeptide(L)'
;MPSHKNDPSHGRFDIPHAVIYLGYDFGKGWTFGTEIEFEHGGTGSAIEYEAEEAIEFEQEQEKGGEVELEQFWIQKSFGKFLNIRAGHIVVPVGLTNAYHEPLNFFTVYRPEGENTILPCTWHQTGVSVWGRHGDFRYEAQFLAGLDAYQFSSLNWIKPGTTKPFEFETANKYGFSARVDNYTIPGLRIGLSGYFGQSMHNSVPHDMEKGNNKKLKGNIFLGALDFTYKAHNWMARGNVDYGYVSDAAAISKLVKPGVQYVKPYETNQAFGSHAIATMFEVGYDVFSQIEKLRADNQKLYVFGHYEYYDSYLNNTTKQYTKRQIFAGGINYYPIKQICVKAEYNLRKFRSQYNDEPALNIGVAYQGFFL
;
A
#
# COMPACT_ATOMS: atom_id res chain seq x y z
N MET A 1 9.91 -10.08 8.78
CA MET A 1 9.84 -10.38 10.23
C MET A 1 11.14 -9.97 10.88
N PRO A 2 11.13 -9.47 12.13
CA PRO A 2 12.39 -9.15 12.81
C PRO A 2 13.22 -10.42 13.00
N SER A 3 14.49 -10.36 12.60
CA SER A 3 15.44 -11.45 12.82
C SER A 3 15.78 -11.57 14.30
N HIS A 4 16.12 -12.77 14.75
CA HIS A 4 16.69 -12.94 16.08
C HIS A 4 18.08 -12.31 16.15
N LYS A 5 18.45 -11.81 17.35
CA LYS A 5 19.83 -11.38 17.61
C LYS A 5 20.77 -12.55 17.32
N ASN A 6 21.66 -12.37 16.36
CA ASN A 6 22.66 -13.30 15.85
C ASN A 6 22.33 -13.98 14.51
N ASP A 7 21.18 -13.69 13.89
CA ASP A 7 20.96 -14.15 12.52
C ASP A 7 21.91 -13.40 11.56
N PRO A 8 22.60 -14.10 10.66
CA PRO A 8 23.45 -13.43 9.68
C PRO A 8 22.59 -12.61 8.71
N SER A 9 23.06 -11.41 8.38
CA SER A 9 22.46 -10.61 7.33
C SER A 9 22.82 -11.18 5.96
N HIS A 10 21.88 -11.12 5.02
CA HIS A 10 22.10 -11.58 3.65
C HIS A 10 21.80 -10.44 2.67
N GLY A 11 22.68 -10.29 1.67
CA GLY A 11 22.38 -9.44 0.51
C GLY A 11 21.25 -10.06 -0.31
N ARG A 12 20.42 -9.22 -0.92
CA ARG A 12 19.31 -9.64 -1.78
C ARG A 12 19.30 -8.81 -3.04
N PHE A 13 18.88 -9.43 -4.14
CA PHE A 13 18.51 -8.76 -5.38
C PHE A 13 17.01 -8.95 -5.57
N ASP A 14 16.35 -7.91 -6.08
CA ASP A 14 14.91 -7.91 -6.25
C ASP A 14 14.51 -7.05 -7.45
N ILE A 15 13.43 -7.41 -8.11
CA ILE A 15 12.67 -6.56 -9.04
C ILE A 15 11.30 -6.38 -8.39
N PRO A 16 11.16 -5.42 -7.46
CA PRO A 16 9.95 -5.35 -6.63
C PRO A 16 8.69 -5.11 -7.46
N HIS A 17 8.79 -4.28 -8.51
CA HIS A 17 7.65 -3.90 -9.33
C HIS A 17 8.05 -3.69 -10.77
N ALA A 18 7.30 -4.29 -11.70
CA ALA A 18 7.32 -3.96 -13.13
C ALA A 18 5.86 -3.79 -13.58
N VAL A 19 5.48 -2.55 -13.92
CA VAL A 19 4.08 -2.19 -14.19
C VAL A 19 3.90 -1.80 -15.65
N ILE A 20 2.84 -2.33 -16.27
CA ILE A 20 2.39 -1.96 -17.62
C ILE A 20 1.02 -1.30 -17.48
N TYR A 21 0.95 -0.01 -17.84
CA TYR A 21 -0.30 0.71 -17.93
C TYR A 21 -0.71 0.89 -19.39
N LEU A 22 -1.95 0.47 -19.73
CA LEU A 22 -2.55 0.65 -21.04
C LEU A 22 -3.81 1.49 -20.90
N GLY A 23 -3.98 2.44 -21.80
CA GLY A 23 -5.15 3.29 -21.87
C GLY A 23 -5.67 3.44 -23.30
N TYR A 24 -6.97 3.62 -23.45
CA TYR A 24 -7.58 3.89 -24.74
C TYR A 24 -8.69 4.95 -24.64
N ASP A 25 -8.67 5.91 -25.55
CA ASP A 25 -9.73 6.92 -25.68
C ASP A 25 -10.64 6.56 -26.85
N PHE A 26 -11.88 6.15 -26.53
CA PHE A 26 -12.93 5.83 -27.52
C PHE A 26 -13.56 7.09 -28.15
N GLY A 27 -13.17 8.28 -27.68
CA GLY A 27 -13.82 9.53 -28.01
C GLY A 27 -15.13 9.77 -27.26
N LYS A 28 -15.70 10.98 -27.47
CA LYS A 28 -16.94 11.39 -26.80
C LYS A 28 -16.91 11.29 -25.27
N GLY A 29 -15.71 11.37 -24.65
CA GLY A 29 -15.50 11.29 -23.21
C GLY A 29 -15.53 9.87 -22.63
N TRP A 30 -15.45 8.83 -23.45
CA TRP A 30 -15.26 7.46 -23.00
C TRP A 30 -13.79 7.09 -23.03
N THR A 31 -13.28 6.59 -21.92
CA THR A 31 -11.89 6.11 -21.78
C THR A 31 -11.87 4.76 -21.07
N PHE A 32 -10.86 3.98 -21.39
CA PHE A 32 -10.53 2.71 -20.75
C PHE A 32 -9.12 2.82 -20.16
N GLY A 33 -8.88 2.17 -19.04
CA GLY A 33 -7.55 2.01 -18.46
C GLY A 33 -7.40 0.65 -17.81
N THR A 34 -6.20 0.10 -17.92
CA THR A 34 -5.80 -1.12 -17.23
C THR A 34 -4.35 -1.00 -16.78
N GLU A 35 -4.05 -1.59 -15.64
CA GLU A 35 -2.72 -1.65 -15.05
C GLU A 35 -2.44 -3.09 -14.62
N ILE A 36 -1.33 -3.62 -15.11
CA ILE A 36 -0.85 -4.98 -14.84
C ILE A 36 0.47 -4.84 -14.12
N GLU A 37 0.54 -5.32 -12.91
CA GLU A 37 1.75 -5.36 -12.09
C GLU A 37 2.37 -6.76 -12.07
N PHE A 38 3.70 -6.79 -12.16
CA PHE A 38 4.53 -7.96 -11.96
C PHE A 38 5.37 -7.70 -10.72
N GLU A 39 5.04 -8.35 -9.62
CA GLU A 39 5.83 -8.27 -8.39
C GLU A 39 6.93 -9.33 -8.37
N HIS A 40 8.11 -8.97 -7.81
CA HIS A 40 9.25 -9.87 -7.61
C HIS A 40 9.65 -10.72 -8.82
N GLY A 41 9.53 -10.16 -10.03
CA GLY A 41 9.89 -10.81 -11.27
C GLY A 41 8.76 -11.59 -11.96
N GLY A 42 7.53 -11.53 -11.45
CA GLY A 42 6.35 -12.13 -12.08
C GLY A 42 6.05 -13.55 -11.60
N THR A 43 5.37 -14.33 -12.43
CA THR A 43 4.80 -15.63 -12.06
C THR A 43 5.84 -16.65 -11.57
N GLY A 44 5.63 -17.22 -10.42
CA GLY A 44 6.50 -18.27 -9.87
C GLY A 44 6.12 -18.76 -8.48
N SER A 45 5.06 -18.27 -7.86
CA SER A 45 4.58 -18.87 -6.63
C SER A 45 3.57 -19.96 -6.95
N ALA A 46 4.05 -21.19 -7.02
CA ALA A 46 3.20 -22.36 -6.85
C ALA A 46 3.31 -22.79 -5.39
N ILE A 47 2.16 -22.89 -4.72
CA ILE A 47 2.07 -23.71 -3.53
C ILE A 47 1.74 -25.10 -4.08
N GLU A 48 2.75 -25.93 -4.22
CA GLU A 48 2.53 -27.33 -4.52
C GLU A 48 2.29 -28.08 -3.21
N TYR A 49 1.13 -28.70 -3.12
CA TYR A 49 0.86 -29.70 -2.09
C TYR A 49 1.24 -31.05 -2.70
N GLU A 50 2.44 -31.51 -2.45
CA GLU A 50 2.76 -32.89 -2.77
C GLU A 50 2.25 -33.81 -1.65
N ALA A 51 1.29 -34.63 -1.98
CA ALA A 51 0.84 -35.73 -1.13
C ALA A 51 1.72 -36.94 -1.50
N GLU A 52 2.89 -37.06 -0.92
CA GLU A 52 3.62 -38.31 -0.93
C GLU A 52 3.06 -39.26 0.14
N GLU A 53 3.00 -40.54 -0.22
CA GLU A 53 2.43 -41.65 0.47
C GLU A 53 2.23 -41.48 2.00
N ALA A 54 0.97 -41.46 2.41
CA ALA A 54 0.47 -41.62 3.77
C ALA A 54 1.10 -40.71 4.86
N ILE A 55 0.56 -39.52 5.03
CA ILE A 55 0.59 -38.72 6.28
C ILE A 55 1.64 -37.60 6.39
N GLU A 56 2.55 -37.37 5.47
CA GLU A 56 3.40 -36.20 5.47
C GLU A 56 2.98 -35.24 4.36
N PHE A 57 2.46 -34.06 4.77
CA PHE A 57 2.26 -32.94 3.85
C PHE A 57 3.55 -32.10 3.85
N GLU A 58 4.38 -32.25 2.86
CA GLU A 58 5.44 -31.30 2.60
C GLU A 58 4.87 -30.10 1.86
N GLN A 59 4.99 -28.94 2.48
CA GLN A 59 4.63 -27.66 1.88
C GLN A 59 5.90 -27.01 1.35
N GLU A 60 6.21 -27.21 0.09
CA GLU A 60 7.20 -26.40 -0.59
C GLU A 60 6.59 -25.07 -0.97
N GLN A 61 7.05 -24.02 -0.32
CA GLN A 61 6.75 -22.65 -0.69
C GLN A 61 7.88 -22.13 -1.58
N GLU A 62 7.73 -22.25 -2.89
CA GLU A 62 8.56 -21.48 -3.80
C GLU A 62 8.24 -19.99 -3.65
N LYS A 63 9.26 -19.18 -3.39
CA LYS A 63 9.15 -17.73 -3.39
C LYS A 63 9.16 -17.25 -4.83
N GLY A 64 7.99 -17.21 -5.43
CA GLY A 64 7.79 -16.58 -6.71
C GLY A 64 7.22 -15.17 -6.59
N GLY A 65 7.19 -14.47 -7.70
CA GLY A 65 6.49 -13.20 -7.83
C GLY A 65 5.00 -13.40 -8.08
N GLU A 66 4.29 -12.30 -8.20
CA GLU A 66 2.86 -12.26 -8.50
C GLU A 66 2.63 -11.48 -9.80
N VAL A 67 1.59 -11.83 -10.54
CA VAL A 67 1.04 -10.99 -11.62
C VAL A 67 -0.36 -10.60 -11.22
N GLU A 68 -0.60 -9.31 -11.07
CA GLU A 68 -1.85 -8.78 -10.57
C GLU A 68 -2.44 -7.77 -11.54
N LEU A 69 -3.78 -7.78 -11.64
CA LEU A 69 -4.54 -6.76 -12.34
C LEU A 69 -4.92 -5.68 -11.32
N GLU A 70 -4.08 -4.66 -11.18
CA GLU A 70 -4.32 -3.59 -10.21
C GLU A 70 -5.47 -2.68 -10.62
N GLN A 71 -5.62 -2.44 -11.92
CA GLN A 71 -6.71 -1.63 -12.43
C GLN A 71 -7.28 -2.22 -13.73
N PHE A 72 -8.61 -2.18 -13.84
CA PHE A 72 -9.32 -2.48 -15.07
C PHE A 72 -10.68 -1.77 -15.05
N TRP A 73 -10.79 -0.65 -15.78
CA TRP A 73 -11.96 0.19 -15.66
C TRP A 73 -12.34 0.87 -16.97
N ILE A 74 -13.61 1.25 -17.05
CA ILE A 74 -14.14 2.16 -18.04
C ILE A 74 -14.63 3.45 -17.39
N GLN A 75 -14.43 4.58 -18.03
CA GLN A 75 -14.82 5.90 -17.52
C GLN A 75 -15.64 6.66 -18.56
N LYS A 76 -16.67 7.36 -18.08
CA LYS A 76 -17.37 8.40 -18.81
C LYS A 76 -17.10 9.76 -18.21
N SER A 77 -16.56 10.68 -18.99
CA SER A 77 -16.33 12.09 -18.62
C SER A 77 -17.47 12.96 -19.14
N PHE A 78 -18.05 13.77 -18.25
CA PHE A 78 -19.06 14.79 -18.55
C PHE A 78 -18.48 16.22 -18.44
N GLY A 79 -17.16 16.34 -18.35
CA GLY A 79 -16.40 17.56 -18.22
C GLY A 79 -15.48 17.55 -17.00
N LYS A 80 -14.96 18.71 -16.61
CA LYS A 80 -14.01 18.81 -15.51
C LYS A 80 -14.61 18.45 -14.15
N PHE A 81 -15.91 18.69 -13.97
CA PHE A 81 -16.59 18.55 -12.68
C PHE A 81 -17.12 17.16 -12.41
N LEU A 82 -17.36 16.36 -13.44
CA LEU A 82 -18.03 15.07 -13.28
C LEU A 82 -17.43 14.04 -14.21
N ASN A 83 -16.86 13.02 -13.61
CA ASN A 83 -16.39 11.81 -14.28
C ASN A 83 -16.91 10.62 -13.47
N ILE A 84 -17.41 9.61 -14.15
CA ILE A 84 -17.87 8.37 -13.55
C ILE A 84 -17.00 7.25 -14.08
N ARG A 85 -16.40 6.48 -13.18
CA ARG A 85 -15.54 5.33 -13.48
C ARG A 85 -16.11 4.09 -12.82
N ALA A 86 -16.11 2.97 -13.52
CA ALA A 86 -16.58 1.69 -13.00
C ALA A 86 -15.62 0.57 -13.40
N GLY A 87 -15.43 -0.38 -12.51
CA GLY A 87 -14.53 -1.53 -12.70
C GLY A 87 -13.68 -1.78 -11.48
N HIS A 88 -12.49 -2.34 -11.67
CA HIS A 88 -11.47 -2.51 -10.65
C HIS A 88 -10.62 -1.24 -10.62
N ILE A 89 -10.62 -0.54 -9.49
CA ILE A 89 -10.12 0.85 -9.39
C ILE A 89 -9.29 1.03 -8.12
N VAL A 90 -8.31 1.92 -8.16
CA VAL A 90 -7.53 2.30 -6.98
C VAL A 90 -8.41 3.04 -5.98
N VAL A 91 -8.33 2.65 -4.72
CA VAL A 91 -9.02 3.31 -3.60
C VAL A 91 -8.15 4.49 -3.14
N PRO A 92 -8.61 5.75 -3.22
CA PRO A 92 -7.75 6.92 -3.08
C PRO A 92 -7.51 7.32 -1.61
N VAL A 93 -7.22 6.35 -0.74
CA VAL A 93 -6.95 6.58 0.68
C VAL A 93 -5.45 6.51 0.95
N GLY A 94 -4.93 7.50 1.68
CA GLY A 94 -3.51 7.61 2.00
C GLY A 94 -2.67 8.29 0.93
N LEU A 95 -1.39 8.47 1.21
CA LEU A 95 -0.42 9.12 0.33
C LEU A 95 0.28 8.11 -0.59
N THR A 96 0.86 7.08 0.02
CA THR A 96 1.68 6.09 -0.69
C THR A 96 0.81 5.24 -1.61
N ASN A 97 -0.40 4.90 -1.17
CA ASN A 97 -1.36 4.20 -2.00
C ASN A 97 -1.83 5.04 -3.19
N ALA A 98 -2.25 6.28 -2.96
CA ALA A 98 -2.76 7.14 -4.03
C ALA A 98 -1.68 7.62 -5.02
N TYR A 99 -0.40 7.60 -4.62
CA TYR A 99 0.75 8.07 -5.41
C TYR A 99 1.94 7.12 -5.23
N HIS A 100 1.74 5.86 -5.61
CA HIS A 100 2.64 4.73 -5.34
C HIS A 100 3.80 4.59 -6.33
N GLU A 101 3.83 5.37 -7.39
CA GLU A 101 4.88 5.26 -8.41
C GLU A 101 6.27 5.59 -7.84
N PRO A 102 7.31 4.88 -8.29
CA PRO A 102 8.62 4.90 -7.65
C PRO A 102 9.37 6.24 -7.73
N LEU A 103 8.97 7.13 -8.64
CA LEU A 103 9.54 8.48 -8.73
C LEU A 103 8.85 9.50 -7.79
N ASN A 104 7.83 9.09 -7.07
CA ASN A 104 7.11 9.94 -6.12
C ASN A 104 7.71 9.93 -4.71
N PHE A 105 8.57 8.97 -4.36
CA PHE A 105 9.20 8.84 -3.04
C PHE A 105 10.72 8.68 -3.15
N PHE A 106 11.44 8.99 -2.05
CA PHE A 106 12.90 8.96 -2.07
C PHE A 106 13.48 7.58 -1.81
N THR A 107 12.90 6.80 -0.92
CA THR A 107 13.38 5.47 -0.52
C THR A 107 13.44 4.50 -1.71
N VAL A 108 14.28 3.49 -1.63
CA VAL A 108 14.40 2.46 -2.69
C VAL A 108 13.10 1.66 -2.78
N TYR A 109 12.59 1.21 -1.64
CA TYR A 109 11.27 0.58 -1.53
C TYR A 109 10.19 1.59 -1.16
N ARG A 110 8.92 1.26 -1.40
CA ARG A 110 7.77 2.06 -0.92
C ARG A 110 7.86 2.27 0.59
N PRO A 111 7.47 3.45 1.12
CA PRO A 111 7.33 3.67 2.55
C PRO A 111 6.53 2.55 3.22
N GLU A 112 7.09 1.98 4.30
CA GLU A 112 6.61 0.72 4.86
C GLU A 112 5.35 0.90 5.72
N GLY A 113 5.23 2.03 6.43
CA GLY A 113 4.18 2.21 7.43
C GLY A 113 2.77 2.15 6.85
N GLU A 114 2.49 2.99 5.87
CA GLU A 114 1.20 2.98 5.17
C GLU A 114 1.00 1.65 4.45
N ASN A 115 2.02 1.15 3.74
CA ASN A 115 1.98 -0.14 3.05
C ASN A 115 1.76 -1.34 3.98
N THR A 116 2.00 -1.19 5.27
CA THR A 116 1.77 -2.26 6.25
C THR A 116 0.34 -2.26 6.77
N ILE A 117 -0.23 -1.09 7.09
CA ILE A 117 -1.56 -1.03 7.70
C ILE A 117 -2.69 -0.91 6.69
N LEU A 118 -2.43 -0.33 5.52
CA LEU A 118 -3.37 -0.24 4.41
C LEU A 118 -2.97 -1.20 3.29
N PRO A 119 -3.91 -1.68 2.50
CA PRO A 119 -3.58 -2.28 1.21
C PRO A 119 -2.83 -1.25 0.37
N CYS A 120 -1.68 -1.63 -0.22
CA CYS A 120 -0.90 -0.72 -1.05
C CYS A 120 -0.17 -1.55 -2.12
N THR A 121 -0.60 -1.52 -3.38
CA THR A 121 -1.66 -0.66 -3.90
C THR A 121 -3.04 -1.17 -3.48
N TRP A 122 -3.88 -0.30 -2.92
CA TRP A 122 -5.26 -0.67 -2.60
C TRP A 122 -6.15 -0.44 -3.82
N HIS A 123 -6.60 -1.50 -4.40
CA HIS A 123 -7.57 -1.51 -5.51
C HIS A 123 -8.75 -2.40 -5.17
N GLN A 124 -9.92 -2.06 -5.68
CA GLN A 124 -11.17 -2.73 -5.35
C GLN A 124 -12.18 -2.55 -6.49
N THR A 125 -13.07 -3.52 -6.65
CA THR A 125 -14.15 -3.43 -7.63
C THR A 125 -15.25 -2.49 -7.13
N GLY A 126 -15.68 -1.56 -7.99
CA GLY A 126 -16.69 -0.59 -7.62
C GLY A 126 -16.91 0.51 -8.63
N VAL A 127 -17.46 1.61 -8.12
CA VAL A 127 -17.78 2.81 -8.90
C VAL A 127 -17.17 4.03 -8.22
N SER A 128 -16.54 4.89 -9.01
CA SER A 128 -15.98 6.17 -8.60
C SER A 128 -16.68 7.32 -9.30
N VAL A 129 -16.94 8.38 -8.56
CA VAL A 129 -17.34 9.69 -9.07
C VAL A 129 -16.28 10.69 -8.65
N TRP A 130 -15.67 11.38 -9.62
CA TRP A 130 -14.61 12.34 -9.34
C TRP A 130 -14.68 13.56 -10.25
N GLY A 131 -14.04 14.64 -9.81
CA GLY A 131 -13.96 15.86 -10.59
C GLY A 131 -12.97 16.88 -10.01
N ARG A 132 -12.93 18.04 -10.68
CA ARG A 132 -12.13 19.19 -10.26
C ARG A 132 -12.97 20.46 -10.31
N HIS A 133 -12.82 21.29 -9.27
CA HIS A 133 -13.41 22.62 -9.21
C HIS A 133 -12.40 23.60 -8.59
N GLY A 134 -12.00 24.61 -9.36
CA GLY A 134 -10.89 25.50 -8.97
C GLY A 134 -9.63 24.69 -8.65
N ASP A 135 -9.09 24.93 -7.47
CA ASP A 135 -7.88 24.27 -6.97
C ASP A 135 -8.16 22.97 -6.23
N PHE A 136 -9.39 22.51 -6.24
CA PHE A 136 -9.78 21.26 -5.59
C PHE A 136 -9.99 20.13 -6.57
N ARG A 137 -9.48 18.91 -6.23
CA ARG A 137 -9.86 17.64 -6.81
C ARG A 137 -10.64 16.86 -5.74
N TYR A 138 -11.72 16.24 -6.13
CA TYR A 138 -12.52 15.40 -5.23
C TYR A 138 -12.84 14.07 -5.91
N GLU A 139 -12.99 13.05 -5.09
CA GLU A 139 -13.36 11.71 -5.50
C GLU A 139 -14.15 11.03 -4.39
N ALA A 140 -15.21 10.30 -4.75
CA ALA A 140 -15.97 9.44 -3.86
C ALA A 140 -16.21 8.10 -4.55
N GLN A 141 -16.11 7.00 -3.79
CA GLN A 141 -16.24 5.65 -4.33
C GLN A 141 -17.21 4.82 -3.50
N PHE A 142 -17.90 3.93 -4.19
CA PHE A 142 -18.67 2.82 -3.65
C PHE A 142 -18.03 1.52 -4.09
N LEU A 143 -17.66 0.67 -3.14
CA LEU A 143 -16.74 -0.46 -3.35
C LEU A 143 -17.29 -1.73 -2.69
N ALA A 144 -16.81 -2.89 -3.12
CA ALA A 144 -16.91 -4.11 -2.32
C ALA A 144 -16.19 -3.91 -0.97
N GLY A 145 -16.73 -4.48 0.10
CA GLY A 145 -16.13 -4.39 1.43
C GLY A 145 -14.97 -5.36 1.60
N LEU A 146 -14.10 -5.08 2.59
CA LEU A 146 -12.98 -5.97 2.93
C LEU A 146 -13.46 -7.24 3.63
N ASP A 147 -12.62 -8.28 3.64
CA ASP A 147 -12.85 -9.53 4.36
C ASP A 147 -12.09 -9.56 5.70
N ALA A 148 -12.82 -9.44 6.82
CA ALA A 148 -12.25 -9.44 8.16
C ALA A 148 -11.57 -10.77 8.56
N TYR A 149 -11.86 -11.88 7.88
CA TYR A 149 -11.21 -13.16 8.14
C TYR A 149 -9.73 -13.18 7.76
N GLN A 150 -9.33 -12.27 6.88
CA GLN A 150 -7.95 -12.12 6.42
C GLN A 150 -7.14 -11.14 7.26
N PHE A 151 -7.76 -10.38 8.18
CA PHE A 151 -7.06 -9.40 9.00
C PHE A 151 -6.02 -10.04 9.89
N SER A 152 -4.88 -9.35 10.10
CA SER A 152 -3.77 -9.89 10.84
C SER A 152 -3.17 -8.90 11.84
N SER A 153 -2.41 -9.40 12.82
CA SER A 153 -1.73 -8.55 13.79
C SER A 153 -0.62 -7.72 13.15
N LEU A 154 0.05 -8.23 12.11
CA LEU A 154 1.17 -7.56 11.46
C LEU A 154 0.72 -6.55 10.41
N ASN A 155 -0.26 -6.93 9.60
CA ASN A 155 -0.68 -6.17 8.42
C ASN A 155 -2.09 -5.58 8.55
N TRP A 156 -2.65 -5.60 9.75
CA TRP A 156 -3.96 -5.06 10.11
C TRP A 156 -5.06 -5.44 9.11
N ILE A 157 -5.65 -4.48 8.37
CA ILE A 157 -6.71 -4.75 7.39
C ILE A 157 -6.20 -5.08 5.99
N LYS A 158 -4.89 -4.88 5.71
CA LYS A 158 -4.31 -5.06 4.37
C LYS A 158 -4.65 -6.40 3.72
N PRO A 159 -4.54 -7.55 4.41
CA PRO A 159 -4.83 -8.84 3.78
C PRO A 159 -6.32 -9.06 3.47
N GLY A 160 -7.20 -8.19 3.93
CA GLY A 160 -8.63 -8.29 3.71
C GLY A 160 -9.12 -7.76 2.36
N THR A 161 -8.24 -7.29 1.49
CA THR A 161 -8.59 -6.96 0.11
C THR A 161 -8.89 -8.22 -0.68
N THR A 162 -9.87 -8.12 -1.56
CA THR A 162 -10.21 -9.19 -2.48
C THR A 162 -9.46 -8.96 -3.79
N LYS A 163 -8.93 -10.06 -4.33
CA LYS A 163 -8.21 -10.03 -5.60
C LYS A 163 -9.17 -10.23 -6.78
N PRO A 164 -8.95 -9.59 -7.93
CA PRO A 164 -9.92 -9.58 -9.03
C PRO A 164 -10.04 -10.91 -9.81
N PHE A 165 -9.23 -11.93 -9.51
CA PHE A 165 -9.26 -13.22 -10.21
C PHE A 165 -10.22 -14.24 -9.59
N GLU A 166 -10.89 -13.89 -8.49
CA GLU A 166 -11.95 -14.70 -7.88
C GLU A 166 -13.26 -13.92 -7.84
N PHE A 167 -14.36 -14.62 -7.64
CA PHE A 167 -15.63 -13.96 -7.37
C PHE A 167 -15.56 -13.24 -6.03
N GLU A 168 -15.61 -11.92 -6.07
CA GLU A 168 -15.69 -11.10 -4.87
C GLU A 168 -17.02 -11.33 -4.16
N THR A 169 -16.96 -11.73 -2.90
CA THR A 169 -18.14 -11.78 -2.06
C THR A 169 -18.48 -10.37 -1.56
N ALA A 170 -19.41 -9.69 -2.21
CA ALA A 170 -19.80 -8.32 -1.90
C ALA A 170 -21.12 -8.26 -1.13
N ASN A 171 -21.24 -8.95 0.01
CA ASN A 171 -22.40 -8.88 0.88
C ASN A 171 -22.44 -7.58 1.69
N LYS A 172 -21.28 -6.97 1.92
CA LYS A 172 -21.11 -5.66 2.57
C LYS A 172 -20.23 -4.79 1.68
N TYR A 173 -20.41 -3.50 1.85
CA TYR A 173 -19.82 -2.49 0.99
C TYR A 173 -18.93 -1.53 1.78
N GLY A 174 -18.04 -0.88 1.03
CA GLY A 174 -17.19 0.19 1.50
C GLY A 174 -17.44 1.48 0.73
N PHE A 175 -17.15 2.60 1.39
CA PHE A 175 -17.17 3.94 0.82
C PHE A 175 -15.83 4.59 1.07
N SER A 176 -15.24 5.17 0.06
CA SER A 176 -14.07 6.02 0.21
C SER A 176 -14.33 7.41 -0.32
N ALA A 177 -13.62 8.38 0.24
CA ALA A 177 -13.62 9.74 -0.28
C ALA A 177 -12.24 10.38 -0.13
N ARG A 178 -11.91 11.26 -1.08
CA ARG A 178 -10.69 12.06 -1.06
C ARG A 178 -10.95 13.46 -1.59
N VAL A 179 -10.32 14.45 -0.95
CA VAL A 179 -10.24 15.83 -1.44
C VAL A 179 -8.78 16.26 -1.41
N ASP A 180 -8.29 16.77 -2.54
CA ASP A 180 -6.96 17.38 -2.67
C ASP A 180 -7.10 18.87 -2.93
N ASN A 181 -6.28 19.69 -2.26
CA ASN A 181 -6.17 21.13 -2.44
C ASN A 181 -4.82 21.46 -3.07
N TYR A 182 -4.83 22.32 -4.10
CA TYR A 182 -3.67 22.79 -4.87
C TYR A 182 -3.55 24.31 -4.88
N THR A 183 -4.21 25.03 -3.96
CA THR A 183 -4.25 26.50 -3.93
C THR A 183 -2.86 27.14 -3.84
N ILE A 184 -1.93 26.48 -3.14
CA ILE A 184 -0.55 26.96 -3.00
C ILE A 184 0.31 26.29 -4.08
N PRO A 185 0.95 27.06 -4.99
CA PRO A 185 1.82 26.51 -6.02
C PRO A 185 2.91 25.59 -5.44
N GLY A 186 3.02 24.39 -5.98
CA GLY A 186 3.97 23.38 -5.52
C GLY A 186 3.54 22.60 -4.29
N LEU A 187 2.45 22.95 -3.60
CA LEU A 187 1.92 22.24 -2.45
C LEU A 187 0.56 21.61 -2.79
N ARG A 188 0.45 20.30 -2.55
CA ARG A 188 -0.80 19.59 -2.51
C ARG A 188 -1.05 19.14 -1.06
N ILE A 189 -2.25 19.36 -0.55
CA ILE A 189 -2.72 18.80 0.72
C ILE A 189 -3.91 17.90 0.41
N GLY A 190 -3.88 16.66 0.88
CA GLY A 190 -4.91 15.66 0.69
C GLY A 190 -5.55 15.25 2.01
N LEU A 191 -6.87 15.12 2.01
CA LEU A 191 -7.65 14.51 3.09
C LEU A 191 -8.45 13.37 2.46
N SER A 192 -8.32 12.17 3.03
CA SER A 192 -9.03 10.99 2.54
C SER A 192 -9.53 10.12 3.68
N GLY A 193 -10.47 9.25 3.38
CA GLY A 193 -11.02 8.33 4.35
C GLY A 193 -11.78 7.18 3.73
N TYR A 194 -11.98 6.14 4.53
CA TYR A 194 -12.75 4.95 4.17
C TYR A 194 -13.65 4.55 5.32
N PHE A 195 -14.86 4.13 4.97
CA PHE A 195 -15.82 3.49 5.87
C PHE A 195 -16.37 2.24 5.20
N GLY A 196 -16.38 1.11 5.90
CA GLY A 196 -16.95 -0.13 5.37
C GLY A 196 -17.25 -1.15 6.46
N GLN A 197 -18.04 -2.17 6.11
CA GLN A 197 -18.25 -3.35 6.94
C GLN A 197 -17.45 -4.50 6.33
N SER A 198 -16.73 -5.24 7.18
CA SER A 198 -15.82 -6.31 6.73
C SER A 198 -16.25 -7.72 7.13
N MET A 199 -17.28 -7.87 7.95
CA MET A 199 -17.87 -9.17 8.25
C MET A 199 -18.88 -9.59 7.18
N HIS A 200 -18.98 -10.89 6.93
CA HIS A 200 -19.87 -11.51 5.94
C HIS A 200 -19.46 -11.31 4.47
N ASN A 201 -18.20 -10.95 4.21
CA ASN A 201 -17.61 -10.83 2.87
C ASN A 201 -16.72 -12.02 2.49
N SER A 202 -16.65 -13.05 3.30
CA SER A 202 -16.00 -14.32 2.95
C SER A 202 -17.02 -15.41 2.63
N VAL A 203 -16.53 -16.61 2.31
CA VAL A 203 -17.39 -17.76 1.95
C VAL A 203 -18.42 -18.02 3.07
N PRO A 204 -19.71 -18.11 2.74
CA PRO A 204 -20.82 -17.87 3.67
C PRO A 204 -20.96 -18.85 4.84
N HIS A 205 -20.40 -20.06 4.71
CA HIS A 205 -20.78 -21.14 5.62
C HIS A 205 -20.23 -21.04 7.05
N ASP A 206 -19.15 -20.28 7.25
CA ASP A 206 -18.48 -20.23 8.56
C ASP A 206 -18.83 -18.99 9.39
N MET A 207 -19.36 -17.93 8.75
CA MET A 207 -19.52 -16.64 9.40
C MET A 207 -20.90 -16.36 9.95
N GLU A 208 -21.91 -17.03 9.45
CA GLU A 208 -23.31 -16.74 9.81
C GLU A 208 -23.84 -17.56 10.98
N LYS A 209 -23.01 -18.36 11.63
CA LYS A 209 -23.45 -19.24 12.73
C LYS A 209 -23.47 -18.50 14.08
N GLY A 210 -24.61 -18.58 14.78
CA GLY A 210 -24.76 -18.16 16.17
C GLY A 210 -24.52 -16.65 16.42
N ASN A 211 -23.68 -16.35 17.42
CA ASN A 211 -23.38 -14.97 17.83
C ASN A 211 -22.61 -14.15 16.79
N ASN A 212 -22.01 -14.77 15.80
CA ASN A 212 -21.20 -14.11 14.77
C ASN A 212 -22.06 -13.24 13.85
N LYS A 213 -23.36 -13.55 13.70
CA LYS A 213 -24.30 -12.71 12.94
C LYS A 213 -24.39 -11.27 13.41
N LYS A 214 -24.02 -10.99 14.65
CA LYS A 214 -24.07 -9.64 15.25
C LYS A 214 -22.81 -8.84 15.03
N LEU A 215 -21.71 -9.48 14.67
CA LEU A 215 -20.43 -8.80 14.43
C LEU A 215 -20.49 -8.08 13.09
N LYS A 216 -20.04 -6.84 13.07
CA LYS A 216 -20.05 -5.99 11.87
C LYS A 216 -18.65 -5.75 11.30
N GLY A 217 -17.63 -5.67 12.15
CA GLY A 217 -16.30 -5.31 11.73
C GLY A 217 -16.27 -4.00 10.96
N ASN A 218 -16.92 -2.96 11.53
CA ASN A 218 -16.93 -1.64 10.90
C ASN A 218 -15.52 -1.08 10.90
N ILE A 219 -15.06 -0.65 9.73
CA ILE A 219 -13.77 -0.01 9.52
C ILE A 219 -13.99 1.49 9.36
N PHE A 220 -13.19 2.29 10.04
CA PHE A 220 -13.07 3.73 9.85
C PHE A 220 -11.62 4.08 9.64
N LEU A 221 -11.28 4.71 8.53
CA LEU A 221 -9.95 5.21 8.20
C LEU A 221 -10.02 6.70 7.92
N GLY A 222 -9.02 7.42 8.42
CA GLY A 222 -8.75 8.79 8.05
C GLY A 222 -7.28 8.97 7.73
N ALA A 223 -6.97 9.68 6.67
CA ALA A 223 -5.63 9.99 6.22
C ALA A 223 -5.51 11.47 5.84
N LEU A 224 -4.51 12.13 6.40
CA LEU A 224 -4.08 13.48 6.02
C LEU A 224 -2.70 13.37 5.43
N ASP A 225 -2.50 13.97 4.26
CA ASP A 225 -1.23 13.90 3.56
C ASP A 225 -0.89 15.20 2.83
N PHE A 226 0.38 15.38 2.52
CA PHE A 226 0.85 16.47 1.68
C PHE A 226 2.00 16.07 0.78
N THR A 227 2.17 16.82 -0.30
CA THR A 227 3.34 16.78 -1.18
C THR A 227 3.73 18.20 -1.56
N TYR A 228 4.98 18.55 -1.34
CA TYR A 228 5.57 19.83 -1.75
C TYR A 228 6.66 19.61 -2.78
N LYS A 229 6.60 20.34 -3.87
CA LYS A 229 7.55 20.26 -4.99
C LYS A 229 7.79 21.68 -5.56
N ALA A 230 8.65 22.44 -4.91
CA ALA A 230 9.03 23.80 -5.37
C ALA A 230 10.42 24.20 -4.81
N HIS A 231 11.04 25.22 -5.40
CA HIS A 231 12.29 25.81 -4.95
C HIS A 231 13.44 24.79 -4.78
N ASN A 232 13.50 23.79 -5.66
CA ASN A 232 14.45 22.67 -5.61
C ASN A 232 14.29 21.73 -4.41
N TRP A 233 13.25 21.91 -3.60
CA TRP A 233 12.84 21.01 -2.53
C TRP A 233 11.74 20.07 -3.01
N MET A 234 11.80 18.86 -2.50
CA MET A 234 10.70 17.94 -2.49
C MET A 234 10.48 17.45 -1.05
N ALA A 235 9.26 17.55 -0.57
CA ALA A 235 8.88 17.02 0.74
C ALA A 235 7.50 16.38 0.65
N ARG A 236 7.28 15.32 1.42
CA ARG A 236 5.98 14.69 1.55
C ARG A 236 5.82 14.06 2.91
N GLY A 237 4.59 13.86 3.31
CA GLY A 237 4.27 13.22 4.58
C GLY A 237 2.81 12.87 4.68
N ASN A 238 2.52 11.94 5.59
CA ASN A 238 1.17 11.47 5.88
C ASN A 238 0.99 11.13 7.36
N VAL A 239 -0.25 11.14 7.78
CA VAL A 239 -0.73 10.54 9.02
C VAL A 239 -1.99 9.77 8.70
N ASP A 240 -1.98 8.47 8.93
CA ASP A 240 -3.09 7.56 8.72
C ASP A 240 -3.50 6.95 10.05
N TYR A 241 -4.77 6.97 10.34
CA TYR A 241 -5.33 6.38 11.55
C TYR A 241 -6.58 5.59 11.23
N GLY A 242 -6.67 4.40 11.81
CA GLY A 242 -7.80 3.53 11.58
C GLY A 242 -8.33 2.86 12.83
N TYR A 243 -9.61 2.49 12.75
CA TYR A 243 -10.35 1.77 13.77
C TYR A 243 -11.19 0.65 13.13
N VAL A 244 -11.19 -0.52 13.77
CA VAL A 244 -12.06 -1.66 13.42
C VAL A 244 -12.86 -2.06 14.65
N SER A 245 -14.20 -2.07 14.51
CA SER A 245 -15.08 -2.54 15.57
C SER A 245 -15.01 -4.06 15.70
N ASP A 246 -15.38 -4.57 16.89
CA ASP A 246 -15.46 -6.00 17.17
C ASP A 246 -14.14 -6.79 17.01
N ALA A 247 -12.99 -6.10 16.93
CA ALA A 247 -11.69 -6.69 16.59
C ALA A 247 -11.34 -7.90 17.49
N ALA A 248 -11.57 -7.81 18.80
CA ALA A 248 -11.28 -8.90 19.74
C ALA A 248 -12.19 -10.13 19.53
N ALA A 249 -13.44 -9.92 19.13
CA ALA A 249 -14.36 -11.00 18.83
C ALA A 249 -14.04 -11.65 17.47
N ILE A 250 -13.76 -10.84 16.46
CA ILE A 250 -13.39 -11.30 15.11
C ILE A 250 -12.07 -12.08 15.17
N SER A 251 -11.08 -11.60 15.91
CA SER A 251 -9.79 -12.28 16.08
C SER A 251 -9.91 -13.72 16.61
N LYS A 252 -10.97 -14.04 17.35
CA LYS A 252 -11.23 -15.40 17.83
C LYS A 252 -11.81 -16.31 16.74
N LEU A 253 -12.31 -15.75 15.65
CA LEU A 253 -12.91 -16.46 14.53
C LEU A 253 -11.88 -16.78 13.45
N VAL A 254 -10.83 -15.99 13.35
CA VAL A 254 -9.74 -16.19 12.38
C VAL A 254 -9.02 -17.49 12.73
N LYS A 255 -9.15 -18.51 11.89
CA LYS A 255 -8.52 -19.82 12.12
C LYS A 255 -7.01 -19.75 11.82
N PRO A 256 -6.17 -20.35 12.71
CA PRO A 256 -4.77 -20.61 12.37
C PRO A 256 -4.71 -21.52 11.13
N GLY A 257 -3.95 -21.16 10.12
CA GLY A 257 -3.71 -22.00 8.94
C GLY A 257 -4.22 -21.45 7.60
N VAL A 258 -5.03 -20.40 7.59
CA VAL A 258 -5.41 -19.69 6.34
C VAL A 258 -4.39 -18.62 5.97
N GLN A 259 -3.58 -18.19 6.93
CA GLN A 259 -2.44 -17.30 6.69
C GLN A 259 -1.16 -18.11 6.92
N TYR A 260 -0.19 -17.93 6.03
CA TYR A 260 1.18 -18.43 6.18
C TYR A 260 1.89 -17.71 7.33
N VAL A 261 1.39 -17.90 8.55
CA VAL A 261 1.97 -17.33 9.75
C VAL A 261 2.86 -18.39 10.37
N LYS A 262 4.12 -18.06 10.52
CA LYS A 262 5.10 -18.98 11.13
C LYS A 262 4.64 -19.47 12.50
N PRO A 263 5.07 -20.67 12.95
CA PRO A 263 4.54 -21.38 14.12
C PRO A 263 4.52 -20.63 15.46
N TYR A 264 5.24 -19.51 15.58
CA TYR A 264 5.28 -18.70 16.80
C TYR A 264 4.22 -17.57 16.87
N GLU A 265 3.40 -17.40 15.83
CA GLU A 265 2.26 -16.47 15.85
C GLU A 265 0.95 -17.21 16.22
N THR A 266 0.91 -17.80 17.39
CA THR A 266 -0.24 -18.60 17.86
C THR A 266 -1.48 -17.80 18.23
N ASN A 267 -1.41 -16.46 18.25
CA ASN A 267 -2.53 -15.56 18.50
C ASN A 267 -2.65 -14.55 17.35
N GLN A 268 -3.54 -14.83 16.45
CA GLN A 268 -3.89 -13.98 15.29
C GLN A 268 -4.80 -12.80 15.65
N ALA A 269 -4.72 -12.31 16.88
CA ALA A 269 -5.45 -11.12 17.28
C ALA A 269 -4.90 -9.92 16.53
N PHE A 270 -5.75 -9.25 15.77
CA PHE A 270 -5.42 -7.95 15.17
C PHE A 270 -5.90 -6.79 16.05
N GLY A 271 -5.25 -5.64 15.90
CA GLY A 271 -5.57 -4.45 16.70
C GLY A 271 -6.90 -3.80 16.28
N SER A 272 -7.66 -3.31 17.27
CA SER A 272 -8.81 -2.45 16.99
C SER A 272 -8.38 -1.10 16.40
N HIS A 273 -7.15 -0.67 16.65
CA HIS A 273 -6.60 0.60 16.16
C HIS A 273 -5.23 0.37 15.54
N ALA A 274 -4.97 1.11 14.44
CA ALA A 274 -3.67 1.16 13.79
C ALA A 274 -3.32 2.61 13.41
N ILE A 275 -2.03 2.89 13.31
CA ILE A 275 -1.50 4.19 12.92
C ILE A 275 -0.28 4.02 12.06
N ALA A 276 -0.14 4.87 11.03
CA ALA A 276 1.09 5.07 10.30
C ALA A 276 1.34 6.57 10.08
N THR A 277 2.59 6.96 10.11
CA THR A 277 3.01 8.32 9.77
C THR A 277 4.38 8.28 9.12
N MET A 278 4.57 9.15 8.14
CA MET A 278 5.82 9.29 7.42
C MET A 278 6.09 10.75 7.14
N PHE A 279 7.34 11.12 7.12
CA PHE A 279 7.84 12.39 6.62
C PHE A 279 9.16 12.17 5.89
N GLU A 280 9.26 12.71 4.68
CA GLU A 280 10.51 12.75 3.93
C GLU A 280 10.73 14.11 3.28
N VAL A 281 11.99 14.50 3.18
CA VAL A 281 12.40 15.76 2.55
C VAL A 281 13.74 15.60 1.87
N GLY A 282 13.87 16.19 0.68
CA GLY A 282 15.12 16.21 -0.08
C GLY A 282 15.32 17.54 -0.81
N TYR A 283 16.58 17.88 -1.02
CA TYR A 283 17.01 19.05 -1.76
C TYR A 283 17.84 18.68 -2.98
N ASP A 284 17.52 19.26 -4.14
CA ASP A 284 18.26 19.05 -5.38
C ASP A 284 19.54 19.89 -5.38
N VAL A 285 20.67 19.25 -5.03
CA VAL A 285 21.98 19.92 -4.94
C VAL A 285 22.53 20.29 -6.33
N PHE A 286 22.13 19.58 -7.40
CA PHE A 286 22.55 19.92 -8.76
C PHE A 286 21.92 21.20 -9.28
N SER A 287 20.85 21.66 -8.66
CA SER A 287 20.26 22.98 -8.94
C SER A 287 21.23 24.13 -8.75
N GLN A 288 22.29 23.95 -7.94
CA GLN A 288 23.33 24.92 -7.66
C GLN A 288 24.46 24.93 -8.71
N ILE A 289 24.52 23.91 -9.59
CA ILE A 289 25.54 23.75 -10.62
C ILE A 289 24.94 24.06 -11.99
N GLU A 290 25.29 25.19 -12.59
CA GLU A 290 24.66 25.72 -13.81
C GLU A 290 24.64 24.69 -14.95
N LYS A 291 25.75 24.00 -15.21
CA LYS A 291 25.85 22.97 -16.27
C LYS A 291 24.87 21.81 -16.04
N LEU A 292 24.81 21.25 -14.83
CA LEU A 292 23.92 20.10 -14.51
C LEU A 292 22.47 20.53 -14.54
N ARG A 293 22.16 21.74 -14.05
CA ARG A 293 20.82 22.30 -14.15
C ARG A 293 20.39 22.53 -15.60
N ALA A 294 21.30 23.00 -16.47
CA ALA A 294 21.03 23.21 -17.90
C ALA A 294 20.76 21.85 -18.61
N ASP A 295 21.46 20.80 -18.21
CA ASP A 295 21.27 19.43 -18.70
C ASP A 295 20.02 18.73 -18.08
N ASN A 296 19.24 19.44 -17.23
CA ASN A 296 18.10 18.91 -16.49
C ASN A 296 18.42 17.72 -15.58
N GLN A 297 19.68 17.54 -15.20
CA GLN A 297 20.06 16.51 -14.22
C GLN A 297 19.71 16.97 -12.81
N LYS A 298 19.33 16.04 -11.94
CA LYS A 298 19.02 16.32 -10.54
C LYS A 298 19.72 15.34 -9.62
N LEU A 299 20.14 15.82 -8.47
CA LEU A 299 20.63 14.99 -7.37
C LEU A 299 19.99 15.45 -6.07
N TYR A 300 19.02 14.69 -5.59
CA TYR A 300 18.44 14.94 -4.28
C TYR A 300 19.29 14.26 -3.20
N VAL A 301 19.60 15.01 -2.15
CA VAL A 301 20.04 14.48 -0.86
C VAL A 301 18.83 14.53 0.03
N PHE A 302 18.47 13.40 0.69
CA PHE A 302 17.22 13.29 1.42
C PHE A 302 17.37 12.68 2.82
N GLY A 303 16.39 12.99 3.67
CA GLY A 303 16.11 12.32 4.93
C GLY A 303 14.68 11.83 4.97
N HIS A 304 14.46 10.72 5.66
CA HIS A 304 13.18 10.04 5.76
C HIS A 304 12.98 9.47 7.16
N TYR A 305 11.76 9.58 7.66
CA TYR A 305 11.32 9.01 8.92
C TYR A 305 9.94 8.40 8.81
N GLU A 306 9.76 7.20 9.36
CA GLU A 306 8.45 6.56 9.50
C GLU A 306 8.24 6.07 10.94
N TYR A 307 6.99 6.09 11.35
CA TYR A 307 6.49 5.43 12.53
C TYR A 307 5.17 4.75 12.21
N TYR A 308 5.02 3.48 12.59
CA TYR A 308 3.75 2.81 12.50
C TYR A 308 3.55 1.76 13.59
N ASP A 309 2.29 1.44 13.84
CA ASP A 309 1.87 0.36 14.73
C ASP A 309 0.55 -0.22 14.22
N SER A 310 0.58 -1.45 13.74
CA SER A 310 -0.59 -2.18 13.24
C SER A 310 -1.49 -2.72 14.36
N TYR A 311 -1.04 -2.64 15.62
CA TYR A 311 -1.80 -3.04 16.79
C TYR A 311 -1.56 -2.04 17.93
N LEU A 312 -2.05 -0.84 17.75
CA LEU A 312 -1.91 0.24 18.74
C LEU A 312 -2.51 -0.19 20.09
N ASN A 313 -1.78 0.12 21.19
CA ASN A 313 -2.15 -0.26 22.55
C ASN A 313 -2.01 -1.75 22.93
N ASN A 314 -1.36 -2.56 22.10
CA ASN A 314 -0.99 -3.91 22.50
C ASN A 314 0.15 -3.86 23.54
N THR A 315 -0.12 -4.28 24.76
CA THR A 315 0.86 -4.28 25.86
C THR A 315 1.70 -5.57 25.94
N THR A 316 1.26 -6.64 25.31
CA THR A 316 1.82 -7.98 25.51
C THR A 316 2.79 -8.43 24.41
N LYS A 317 2.55 -8.04 23.15
CA LYS A 317 3.41 -8.40 22.02
C LYS A 317 3.62 -7.16 21.14
N GLN A 318 4.84 -6.70 21.03
CA GLN A 318 5.09 -5.37 20.47
C GLN A 318 6.03 -5.41 19.26
N TYR A 319 5.98 -6.51 18.52
CA TYR A 319 6.59 -6.62 17.20
C TYR A 319 5.81 -5.88 16.09
N THR A 320 4.63 -5.33 16.42
CA THR A 320 3.78 -4.55 15.48
C THR A 320 4.22 -3.09 15.33
N LYS A 321 4.99 -2.59 16.30
CA LYS A 321 5.47 -1.20 16.33
C LYS A 321 6.86 -1.08 15.73
N ARG A 322 7.04 -0.14 14.79
CA ARG A 322 8.32 0.12 14.14
C ARG A 322 8.60 1.61 13.95
N GLN A 323 9.89 1.93 13.88
CA GLN A 323 10.40 3.22 13.48
C GLN A 323 11.45 2.99 12.39
N ILE A 324 11.40 3.78 11.33
CA ILE A 324 12.33 3.68 10.22
C ILE A 324 12.98 5.03 10.00
N PHE A 325 14.30 5.03 9.93
CA PHE A 325 15.10 6.20 9.59
C PHE A 325 15.88 5.87 8.33
N ALA A 326 15.75 6.68 7.30
CA ALA A 326 16.57 6.53 6.12
C ALA A 326 17.16 7.86 5.67
N GLY A 327 18.30 7.79 5.00
CA GLY A 327 18.92 8.93 4.37
C GLY A 327 19.75 8.47 3.19
N GLY A 328 19.81 9.28 2.14
CA GLY A 328 20.45 8.86 0.92
C GLY A 328 20.42 9.88 -0.19
N ILE A 329 20.63 9.39 -1.39
CA ILE A 329 20.67 10.19 -2.61
C ILE A 329 19.81 9.58 -3.71
N ASN A 330 19.15 10.46 -4.49
CA ASN A 330 18.42 10.09 -5.70
C ASN A 330 18.98 10.89 -6.88
N TYR A 331 19.63 10.21 -7.81
CA TYR A 331 20.21 10.80 -9.00
C TYR A 331 19.30 10.58 -10.21
N TYR A 332 18.92 11.67 -10.86
CA TYR A 332 18.13 11.68 -12.09
C TYR A 332 19.04 12.12 -13.26
N PRO A 333 19.65 11.20 -14.03
CA PRO A 333 20.36 11.53 -15.26
C PRO A 333 19.43 12.13 -16.31
N ILE A 334 18.20 11.67 -16.35
CA ILE A 334 17.08 12.19 -17.13
C ILE A 334 15.80 12.12 -16.29
N LYS A 335 14.75 12.81 -16.72
CA LYS A 335 13.48 12.91 -15.97
C LYS A 335 12.84 11.54 -15.64
N GLN A 336 13.02 10.55 -16.52
CA GLN A 336 12.35 9.26 -16.45
C GLN A 336 13.12 8.20 -15.66
N ILE A 337 14.40 8.40 -15.38
CA ILE A 337 15.25 7.43 -14.70
C ILE A 337 15.76 8.01 -13.41
N CYS A 338 15.66 7.26 -12.33
CA CYS A 338 16.22 7.59 -11.03
C CYS A 338 17.09 6.45 -10.51
N VAL A 339 18.34 6.74 -10.19
CA VAL A 339 19.22 5.85 -9.44
C VAL A 339 19.15 6.28 -7.98
N LYS A 340 18.76 5.35 -7.11
CA LYS A 340 18.55 5.58 -5.67
C LYS A 340 19.60 4.84 -4.87
N ALA A 341 20.15 5.48 -3.83
CA ALA A 341 20.99 4.82 -2.84
C ALA A 341 20.67 5.36 -1.45
N GLU A 342 20.44 4.47 -0.49
CA GLU A 342 20.06 4.86 0.86
C GLU A 342 20.69 3.96 1.91
N TYR A 343 20.93 4.51 3.08
CA TYR A 343 21.09 3.77 4.30
C TYR A 343 19.78 3.84 5.08
N ASN A 344 19.25 2.68 5.44
CA ASN A 344 17.97 2.51 6.13
C ASN A 344 18.20 1.81 7.45
N LEU A 345 17.64 2.32 8.54
CA LEU A 345 17.66 1.71 9.85
C LEU A 345 16.23 1.49 10.34
N ARG A 346 15.79 0.24 10.32
CA ARG A 346 14.51 -0.18 10.86
C ARG A 346 14.70 -0.59 12.33
N LYS A 347 14.06 0.15 13.24
CA LYS A 347 14.12 -0.10 14.68
C LYS A 347 12.94 -0.90 15.17
N PHE A 348 13.26 -1.95 15.88
CA PHE A 348 12.31 -2.78 16.61
C PHE A 348 12.44 -2.53 18.12
N ARG A 349 11.61 -3.20 18.91
CA ARG A 349 11.78 -3.21 20.34
C ARG A 349 13.02 -4.01 20.78
N SER A 350 13.45 -3.77 22.02
CA SER A 350 14.70 -4.26 22.60
C SER A 350 14.95 -5.77 22.52
N GLN A 351 13.90 -6.58 22.34
CA GLN A 351 14.02 -8.03 22.20
C GLN A 351 14.35 -8.49 20.76
N TYR A 352 14.27 -7.60 19.78
CA TYR A 352 14.57 -7.87 18.39
C TYR A 352 15.81 -7.10 17.95
N ASN A 353 16.45 -7.55 16.88
CA ASN A 353 17.51 -6.79 16.26
C ASN A 353 16.94 -5.60 15.50
N ASP A 354 17.66 -4.48 15.59
CA ASP A 354 17.50 -3.45 14.57
C ASP A 354 18.00 -3.99 13.22
N GLU A 355 17.35 -3.59 12.16
CA GLU A 355 17.69 -4.04 10.79
C GLU A 355 18.30 -2.86 10.01
N PRO A 356 19.64 -2.66 10.04
CA PRO A 356 20.30 -1.73 9.16
C PRO A 356 20.41 -2.35 7.76
N ALA A 357 20.19 -1.54 6.73
CA ALA A 357 20.35 -1.96 5.34
C ALA A 357 20.96 -0.83 4.50
N LEU A 358 21.83 -1.21 3.57
CA LEU A 358 22.25 -0.36 2.45
C LEU A 358 21.48 -0.84 1.22
N ASN A 359 20.64 0.02 0.68
CA ASN A 359 19.81 -0.28 -0.49
C ASN A 359 20.28 0.55 -1.68
N ILE A 360 20.34 -0.08 -2.85
CA ILE A 360 20.59 0.57 -4.13
C ILE A 360 19.53 0.09 -5.10
N GLY A 361 18.92 1.01 -5.84
CA GLY A 361 17.88 0.67 -6.80
C GLY A 361 17.88 1.61 -8.01
N VAL A 362 17.23 1.15 -9.07
CA VAL A 362 16.95 1.96 -10.26
C VAL A 362 15.45 1.96 -10.48
N ALA A 363 14.88 3.15 -10.64
CA ALA A 363 13.48 3.33 -10.97
C ALA A 363 13.35 3.97 -12.36
N TYR A 364 12.40 3.50 -13.12
CA TYR A 364 12.03 4.04 -14.41
C TYR A 364 10.53 4.31 -14.48
N GLN A 365 10.15 5.43 -15.06
CA GLN A 365 8.77 5.75 -15.39
C GLN A 365 8.71 6.47 -16.73
N GLY A 366 8.03 5.90 -17.71
CA GLY A 366 7.94 6.50 -19.04
C GLY A 366 6.80 5.91 -19.85
N PHE A 367 6.60 6.49 -21.02
CA PHE A 367 5.60 6.07 -22.00
C PHE A 367 6.32 5.49 -23.21
N PHE A 368 5.79 4.40 -23.74
CA PHE A 368 6.33 3.76 -24.95
C PHE A 368 5.76 4.34 -26.25
N LEU A 369 4.76 5.23 -26.16
CA LEU A 369 4.08 5.84 -27.31
C LEU A 369 4.11 7.36 -27.21
#